data_bfb3170fffbba7afa37ee22ca41ccd16
#
_entry.id   bfb3170fffbba7afa37ee22ca41ccd16
#
_cell.length_a   1.000
_cell.length_b   1.000
_cell.length_c   1.000
_cell.angle_alpha   90.00
_cell.angle_beta   90.00
_cell.angle_gamma   90.00
#
_symmetry.space_group_name_H-M   'P 1'
#
loop_
_entity.id
_entity.type
_entity.pdbx_description
1 polymer ?
#
loop_
_entity_poly.entity_id
_entity_poly.type
_entity_poly.pdbx_seq_one_letter_code
_entity_poly.pdbx_strand_id
1 'polypeptide(L)'
;MDKFKINGPSKIRGEVSISGSKNAALPILAATLLFDKNVTIKNLPRVKDIDTMLTLLKSLGKKISFKNNKKIATISKGKKNNFFAPYSLVKTMRAGILVLGPLLAKNKKAKVSSPGGCSIGVRPIDIHLKAISKLGVKIQIEKGYVNAKA
;
A
#
# COMPACT_ATOMS: atom_id res chain seq x y z
N MET A 1 -3.09 -25.68 10.19
CA MET A 1 -4.15 -24.66 10.31
C MET A 1 -4.17 -24.16 11.73
N ASP A 2 -4.02 -22.85 11.96
CA ASP A 2 -4.10 -22.27 13.28
C ASP A 2 -5.53 -22.40 13.82
N LYS A 3 -5.68 -22.71 15.10
CA LYS A 3 -6.98 -22.90 15.74
C LYS A 3 -7.08 -21.98 16.97
N PHE A 4 -8.27 -21.43 17.18
CA PHE A 4 -8.62 -20.78 18.45
C PHE A 4 -9.28 -21.81 19.38
N LYS A 5 -8.78 -21.93 20.60
CA LYS A 5 -9.41 -22.66 21.68
C LYS A 5 -9.93 -21.68 22.72
N ILE A 6 -11.24 -21.64 22.92
CA ILE A 6 -11.90 -20.72 23.84
C ILE A 6 -12.46 -21.52 24.98
N ASN A 7 -12.08 -21.17 26.21
CA ASN A 7 -12.64 -21.69 27.43
C ASN A 7 -13.54 -20.62 28.03
N GLY A 8 -14.82 -20.91 28.19
CA GLY A 8 -15.81 -20.00 28.77
C GLY A 8 -16.84 -20.77 29.61
N PRO A 9 -17.71 -20.06 30.33
CA PRO A 9 -17.84 -18.59 30.40
C PRO A 9 -16.79 -17.93 31.29
N SER A 10 -16.41 -16.67 30.94
CA SER A 10 -15.48 -15.87 31.72
C SER A 10 -15.97 -14.43 31.86
N LYS A 11 -15.80 -13.83 33.05
CA LYS A 11 -16.00 -12.39 33.24
C LYS A 11 -14.79 -11.65 32.72
N ILE A 12 -14.97 -10.84 31.67
CA ILE A 12 -13.88 -10.04 31.07
C ILE A 12 -13.92 -8.67 31.72
N ARG A 13 -12.77 -8.26 32.32
CA ARG A 13 -12.54 -6.92 32.86
C ARG A 13 -11.14 -6.47 32.49
N GLY A 14 -10.98 -5.19 32.09
CA GLY A 14 -9.70 -4.60 31.74
C GLY A 14 -9.78 -3.70 30.52
N GLU A 15 -8.61 -3.18 30.11
CA GLU A 15 -8.45 -2.32 28.96
C GLU A 15 -7.62 -3.02 27.89
N VAL A 16 -7.99 -2.80 26.62
CA VAL A 16 -7.27 -3.33 25.45
C VAL A 16 -6.90 -2.20 24.52
N SER A 17 -5.60 -2.06 24.23
CA SER A 17 -5.13 -1.17 23.17
C SER A 17 -5.43 -1.75 21.80
N ILE A 18 -6.29 -1.09 21.05
CA ILE A 18 -6.64 -1.51 19.68
C ILE A 18 -5.46 -1.23 18.74
N SER A 19 -5.11 -2.22 17.91
CA SER A 19 -4.12 -2.04 16.83
C SER A 19 -4.70 -1.16 15.72
N GLY A 20 -3.81 -0.52 14.95
CA GLY A 20 -4.23 0.24 13.77
C GLY A 20 -4.94 -0.64 12.73
N SER A 21 -5.79 -0.02 11.92
CA SER A 21 -6.51 -0.68 10.83
C SER A 21 -5.58 -0.89 9.62
N LYS A 22 -5.52 -2.12 9.10
CA LYS A 22 -4.83 -2.43 7.84
C LYS A 22 -5.35 -1.58 6.68
N ASN A 23 -6.67 -1.49 6.55
CA ASN A 23 -7.31 -0.82 5.41
C ASN A 23 -7.17 0.70 5.46
N ALA A 24 -6.94 1.28 6.63
CA ALA A 24 -6.56 2.69 6.77
C ALA A 24 -5.06 2.90 6.52
N ALA A 25 -4.21 2.02 7.03
CA ALA A 25 -2.77 2.18 6.93
C ALA A 25 -2.25 2.07 5.49
N LEU A 26 -2.82 1.18 4.66
CA LEU A 26 -2.35 0.95 3.28
C LEU A 26 -2.46 2.21 2.39
N PRO A 27 -3.61 2.92 2.30
CA PRO A 27 -3.69 4.16 1.53
C PRO A 27 -2.85 5.29 2.14
N ILE A 28 -2.74 5.38 3.47
CA ILE A 28 -1.88 6.37 4.13
C ILE A 28 -0.42 6.13 3.77
N LEU A 29 0.04 4.88 3.79
CA LEU A 29 1.39 4.51 3.35
C LEU A 29 1.63 4.88 1.88
N ALA A 30 0.69 4.57 0.97
CA ALA A 30 0.80 4.95 -0.43
C ALA A 30 0.90 6.49 -0.60
N ALA A 31 0.10 7.26 0.16
CA ALA A 31 0.12 8.71 0.14
C ALA A 31 1.47 9.31 0.58
N THR A 32 2.31 8.56 1.34
CA THR A 32 3.65 9.05 1.72
C THR A 32 4.57 9.27 0.51
N LEU A 33 4.25 8.70 -0.65
CA LEU A 33 4.99 8.96 -1.89
C LEU A 33 4.94 10.43 -2.29
N LEU A 34 3.88 11.16 -1.96
CA LEU A 34 3.70 12.57 -2.29
C LEU A 34 4.65 13.50 -1.54
N PHE A 35 5.17 13.08 -0.39
CA PHE A 35 5.93 13.95 0.49
C PHE A 35 7.44 13.76 0.32
N ASP A 36 8.18 14.85 0.30
CA ASP A 36 9.65 14.87 0.33
C ASP A 36 10.19 14.98 1.77
N LYS A 37 9.41 15.51 2.69
CA LYS A 37 9.71 15.55 4.12
C LYS A 37 9.46 14.21 4.79
N ASN A 38 10.01 14.02 5.98
CA ASN A 38 9.77 12.83 6.79
C ASN A 38 8.31 12.75 7.24
N VAL A 39 7.69 11.60 7.03
CA VAL A 39 6.35 11.29 7.52
C VAL A 39 6.46 10.17 8.55
N THR A 40 5.95 10.39 9.75
CA THR A 40 5.92 9.37 10.80
C THR A 40 4.50 8.87 10.99
N ILE A 41 4.32 7.56 10.81
CA ILE A 41 3.04 6.87 10.99
C ILE A 41 3.15 6.05 12.28
N LYS A 42 2.22 6.27 13.19
CA LYS A 42 2.12 5.55 14.47
C LYS A 42 1.01 4.50 14.41
N ASN A 43 1.07 3.54 15.31
CA ASN A 43 0.08 2.47 15.46
C ASN A 43 -0.12 1.65 14.17
N LEU A 44 0.98 1.33 13.46
CA LEU A 44 0.91 0.44 12.30
C LEU A 44 0.56 -0.98 12.74
N PRO A 45 -0.43 -1.63 12.11
CA PRO A 45 -0.74 -3.03 12.40
C PRO A 45 0.36 -3.95 11.85
N ARG A 46 0.63 -5.03 12.57
CA ARG A 46 1.65 -6.03 12.18
C ARG A 46 1.00 -7.13 11.34
N VAL A 47 0.81 -6.85 10.07
CA VAL A 47 0.22 -7.79 9.11
C VAL A 47 1.01 -7.79 7.80
N LYS A 48 1.02 -8.90 7.10
CA LYS A 48 1.82 -9.14 5.87
C LYS A 48 1.62 -8.06 4.80
N ASP A 49 0.39 -7.57 4.62
CA ASP A 49 0.11 -6.53 3.62
C ASP A 49 0.86 -5.22 3.92
N ILE A 50 1.01 -4.87 5.20
CA ILE A 50 1.79 -3.68 5.60
C ILE A 50 3.27 -3.87 5.27
N ASP A 51 3.85 -5.03 5.58
CA ASP A 51 5.25 -5.33 5.23
C ASP A 51 5.45 -5.30 3.70
N THR A 52 4.50 -5.82 2.92
CA THR A 52 4.54 -5.78 1.45
C THR A 52 4.46 -4.34 0.94
N MET A 53 3.56 -3.50 1.48
CA MET A 53 3.45 -2.09 1.09
C MET A 53 4.74 -1.33 1.42
N LEU A 54 5.32 -1.55 2.60
CA LEU A 54 6.59 -0.91 2.99
C LEU A 54 7.74 -1.34 2.06
N THR A 55 7.76 -2.61 1.64
CA THR A 55 8.73 -3.10 0.65
C THR A 55 8.53 -2.45 -0.71
N LEU A 56 7.27 -2.29 -1.15
CA LEU A 56 6.93 -1.57 -2.37
C LEU A 56 7.38 -0.10 -2.31
N LEU A 57 7.14 0.59 -1.20
CA LEU A 57 7.60 1.98 -1.01
C LEU A 57 9.14 2.10 -1.08
N LYS A 58 9.86 1.12 -0.52
CA LYS A 58 11.34 1.07 -0.64
C LYS A 58 11.77 0.91 -2.10
N SER A 59 11.13 0.03 -2.86
CA SER A 59 11.42 -0.16 -4.30
C SER A 59 11.12 1.10 -5.12
N LEU A 60 10.14 1.91 -4.69
CA LEU A 60 9.77 3.19 -5.28
C LEU A 60 10.66 4.35 -4.81
N GLY A 61 11.70 4.07 -4.03
CA GLY A 61 12.72 5.04 -3.65
C GLY A 61 12.54 5.69 -2.28
N LYS A 62 11.67 5.18 -1.42
CA LYS A 62 11.56 5.65 -0.04
C LYS A 62 12.54 4.93 0.89
N LYS A 63 13.03 5.65 1.90
CA LYS A 63 13.74 5.08 3.04
C LYS A 63 12.77 4.92 4.20
N ILE A 64 12.87 3.81 4.93
CA ILE A 64 11.96 3.50 6.03
C ILE A 64 12.77 3.06 7.23
N SER A 65 12.53 3.71 8.36
CA SER A 65 13.04 3.33 9.68
C SER A 65 11.88 3.01 10.62
N PHE A 66 12.15 2.17 11.61
CA PHE A 66 11.14 1.68 12.54
C PHE A 66 11.52 1.97 13.98
N LYS A 67 10.51 2.19 14.81
CA LYS A 67 10.61 2.23 16.28
C LYS A 67 9.48 1.39 16.88
N ASN A 68 9.58 1.08 18.17
CA ASN A 68 8.57 0.40 18.96
C ASN A 68 8.05 -0.88 18.27
N ASN A 69 8.97 -1.85 18.06
CA ASN A 69 8.64 -3.14 17.43
C ASN A 69 7.80 -3.02 16.17
N LYS A 70 8.23 -2.13 15.25
CA LYS A 70 7.56 -1.79 13.97
C LYS A 70 6.17 -1.15 14.08
N LYS A 71 5.69 -0.78 15.27
CA LYS A 71 4.43 -0.04 15.41
C LYS A 71 4.53 1.41 14.94
N ILE A 72 5.75 1.94 14.82
CA ILE A 72 6.02 3.29 14.33
C ILE A 72 6.98 3.18 13.14
N ALA A 73 6.58 3.73 12.00
CA ALA A 73 7.42 3.83 10.81
C ALA A 73 7.64 5.29 10.44
N THR A 74 8.88 5.68 10.20
CA THR A 74 9.24 6.96 9.60
C THR A 74 9.67 6.73 8.18
N ILE A 75 8.91 7.32 7.23
CA ILE A 75 9.13 7.25 5.80
C ILE A 75 9.76 8.56 5.34
N SER A 76 10.90 8.47 4.68
CA SER A 76 11.66 9.62 4.18
C SER A 76 11.99 9.45 2.69
N LYS A 77 12.39 10.56 2.06
CA LYS A 77 12.88 10.55 0.68
C LYS A 77 14.18 9.74 0.59
N GLY A 78 14.27 8.85 -0.37
CA GLY A 78 15.50 8.15 -0.72
C GLY A 78 16.25 8.86 -1.85
N LYS A 79 17.40 8.31 -2.23
CA LYS A 79 18.25 8.87 -3.31
C LYS A 79 17.67 8.62 -4.71
N LYS A 80 16.97 7.50 -4.90
CA LYS A 80 16.39 7.08 -6.21
C LYS A 80 14.92 7.49 -6.24
N ASN A 81 14.45 7.97 -7.41
CA ASN A 81 13.04 8.16 -7.69
C ASN A 81 12.64 7.12 -8.74
N ASN A 82 11.75 6.20 -8.37
CA ASN A 82 11.29 5.14 -9.24
C ASN A 82 9.75 5.21 -9.38
N PHE A 83 9.26 5.05 -10.60
CA PHE A 83 7.83 5.07 -10.94
C PHE A 83 7.31 3.68 -11.37
N PHE A 84 8.12 2.64 -11.22
CA PHE A 84 7.81 1.27 -11.60
C PHE A 84 7.49 0.41 -10.36
N ALA A 85 6.25 -0.06 -10.27
CA ALA A 85 5.78 -0.99 -9.24
C ALA A 85 5.66 -2.40 -9.84
N PRO A 86 6.59 -3.34 -9.52
CA PRO A 86 6.71 -4.62 -10.18
C PRO A 86 5.60 -5.61 -9.76
N TYR A 87 5.28 -6.54 -10.66
CA TYR A 87 4.30 -7.60 -10.44
C TYR A 87 4.56 -8.42 -9.18
N SER A 88 5.81 -8.75 -8.90
CA SER A 88 6.19 -9.56 -7.73
C SER A 88 5.72 -8.98 -6.38
N LEU A 89 5.63 -7.65 -6.27
CA LEU A 89 5.16 -6.95 -5.08
C LEU A 89 3.66 -6.62 -5.12
N VAL A 90 3.12 -6.29 -6.30
CA VAL A 90 1.72 -5.87 -6.42
C VAL A 90 0.76 -7.06 -6.46
N LYS A 91 1.16 -8.20 -7.04
CA LYS A 91 0.30 -9.39 -7.19
C LYS A 91 -0.29 -9.93 -5.89
N THR A 92 0.44 -9.81 -4.80
CA THR A 92 0.06 -10.36 -3.48
C THR A 92 -0.79 -9.41 -2.65
N MET A 93 -0.91 -8.16 -3.09
CA MET A 93 -1.59 -7.11 -2.34
C MET A 93 -2.36 -6.18 -3.29
N ARG A 94 -3.69 -6.32 -3.29
CA ARG A 94 -4.55 -5.46 -4.14
C ARG A 94 -4.30 -3.96 -3.92
N ALA A 95 -4.06 -3.55 -2.69
CA ALA A 95 -3.78 -2.16 -2.34
C ALA A 95 -2.49 -1.62 -3.01
N GLY A 96 -1.68 -2.47 -3.66
CA GLY A 96 -0.54 -2.04 -4.45
C GLY A 96 -0.90 -1.07 -5.58
N ILE A 97 -2.12 -1.15 -6.14
CA ILE A 97 -2.60 -0.20 -7.15
C ILE A 97 -2.74 1.23 -6.62
N LEU A 98 -2.90 1.42 -5.31
CA LEU A 98 -3.04 2.74 -4.69
C LEU A 98 -1.81 3.64 -4.88
N VAL A 99 -0.64 3.07 -5.21
CA VAL A 99 0.56 3.88 -5.52
C VAL A 99 0.45 4.61 -6.86
N LEU A 100 -0.49 4.22 -7.73
CA LEU A 100 -0.66 4.81 -9.06
C LEU A 100 -0.91 6.33 -9.00
N GLY A 101 -1.89 6.77 -8.21
CA GLY A 101 -2.21 8.19 -8.06
C GLY A 101 -1.03 9.04 -7.55
N PRO A 102 -0.43 8.69 -6.40
CA PRO A 102 0.75 9.39 -5.89
C PRO A 102 1.94 9.43 -6.86
N LEU A 103 2.22 8.32 -7.58
CA LEU A 103 3.29 8.30 -8.57
C LEU A 103 3.00 9.24 -9.73
N LEU A 104 1.77 9.25 -10.24
CA LEU A 104 1.35 10.18 -11.30
C LEU A 104 1.45 11.63 -10.87
N ALA A 105 0.93 11.96 -9.69
CA ALA A 105 0.97 13.32 -9.16
C ALA A 105 2.41 13.84 -9.03
N LYS A 106 3.33 12.97 -8.58
CA LYS A 106 4.72 13.35 -8.35
C LYS A 106 5.61 13.28 -9.59
N ASN A 107 5.48 12.22 -10.38
CA ASN A 107 6.42 11.90 -11.47
C ASN A 107 5.84 12.15 -12.87
N LYS A 108 4.57 12.52 -12.97
CA LYS A 108 3.81 12.65 -14.24
C LYS A 108 3.74 11.34 -15.05
N LYS A 109 4.29 10.27 -14.53
CA LYS A 109 4.27 8.94 -15.13
C LYS A 109 4.29 7.87 -14.04
N ALA A 110 3.65 6.74 -14.32
CA ALA A 110 3.65 5.57 -13.46
C ALA A 110 3.50 4.29 -14.30
N LYS A 111 4.20 3.23 -13.90
CA LYS A 111 4.00 1.89 -14.42
C LYS A 111 3.76 0.96 -13.24
N VAL A 112 2.52 0.53 -13.08
CA VAL A 112 2.10 -0.28 -11.93
C VAL A 112 1.52 -1.58 -12.45
N SER A 113 1.96 -2.70 -11.91
CA SER A 113 1.35 -3.98 -12.25
C SER A 113 -0.13 -3.98 -11.88
N SER A 114 -0.94 -4.60 -12.73
CA SER A 114 -2.32 -4.93 -12.35
C SER A 114 -2.29 -5.81 -11.10
N PRO A 115 -3.19 -5.60 -10.14
CA PRO A 115 -3.27 -6.45 -8.95
C PRO A 115 -3.64 -7.87 -9.38
N GLY A 116 -2.99 -8.86 -8.79
CA GLY A 116 -3.34 -10.25 -8.98
C GLY A 116 -4.76 -10.56 -8.49
N GLY A 117 -5.34 -11.65 -9.00
CA GLY A 117 -6.61 -12.15 -8.51
C GLY A 117 -6.52 -12.52 -7.03
N CYS A 118 -7.58 -12.25 -6.28
CA CYS A 118 -7.74 -12.75 -4.92
C CYS A 118 -8.54 -14.05 -4.96
N SER A 119 -8.26 -14.98 -4.06
CA SER A 119 -9.05 -16.22 -3.90
C SER A 119 -10.55 -15.99 -3.67
N ILE A 120 -10.95 -14.76 -3.33
CA ILE A 120 -12.34 -14.34 -3.07
C ILE A 120 -13.04 -13.79 -4.33
N GLY A 121 -12.34 -13.65 -5.47
CA GLY A 121 -12.93 -13.22 -6.75
C GLY A 121 -12.20 -12.07 -7.45
N VAL A 122 -12.65 -11.79 -8.68
CA VAL A 122 -12.16 -10.68 -9.51
C VAL A 122 -12.55 -9.35 -8.86
N ARG A 123 -11.57 -8.49 -8.66
CA ARG A 123 -11.80 -7.15 -8.11
C ARG A 123 -11.35 -6.11 -9.12
N PRO A 124 -12.27 -5.59 -9.95
CA PRO A 124 -11.95 -4.67 -11.02
C PRO A 124 -11.34 -3.37 -10.49
N ILE A 125 -10.42 -2.80 -11.26
CA ILE A 125 -9.80 -1.48 -11.03
C ILE A 125 -10.25 -0.46 -12.06
N ASP A 126 -11.19 -0.82 -12.92
CA ASP A 126 -11.70 -0.04 -14.05
C ASP A 126 -12.25 1.31 -13.62
N ILE A 127 -13.06 1.37 -12.56
CA ILE A 127 -13.58 2.63 -12.00
C ILE A 127 -12.44 3.55 -11.56
N HIS A 128 -11.42 3.00 -10.91
CA HIS A 128 -10.25 3.77 -10.47
C HIS A 128 -9.48 4.35 -11.68
N LEU A 129 -9.23 3.53 -12.70
CA LEU A 129 -8.55 3.96 -13.93
C LEU A 129 -9.39 4.97 -14.71
N LYS A 130 -10.71 4.74 -14.82
CA LYS A 130 -11.64 5.67 -15.48
C LYS A 130 -11.65 7.04 -14.80
N ALA A 131 -11.64 7.07 -13.46
CA ALA A 131 -11.58 8.32 -12.71
C ALA A 131 -10.27 9.08 -12.97
N ILE A 132 -9.13 8.40 -12.94
CA ILE A 132 -7.81 8.99 -13.23
C ILE A 132 -7.74 9.49 -14.68
N SER A 133 -8.28 8.74 -15.64
CA SER A 133 -8.34 9.14 -17.06
C SER A 133 -9.17 10.42 -17.26
N LYS A 134 -10.29 10.57 -16.54
CA LYS A 134 -11.10 11.81 -16.58
C LYS A 134 -10.34 13.04 -16.05
N LEU A 135 -9.28 12.85 -15.27
CA LEU A 135 -8.37 13.93 -14.85
C LEU A 135 -7.28 14.26 -15.89
N GLY A 136 -7.42 13.75 -17.13
CA GLY A 136 -6.50 14.03 -18.23
C GLY A 136 -5.31 13.09 -18.37
N VAL A 137 -5.26 12.01 -17.57
CA VAL A 137 -4.16 11.04 -17.63
C VAL A 137 -4.40 10.05 -18.78
N LYS A 138 -3.38 9.87 -19.63
CA LYS A 138 -3.35 8.82 -20.65
C LYS A 138 -2.99 7.50 -20.00
N ILE A 139 -3.85 6.49 -20.16
CA ILE A 139 -3.68 5.14 -19.58
C ILE A 139 -3.67 4.10 -20.68
N GLN A 140 -2.68 3.21 -20.63
CA GLN A 140 -2.56 2.02 -21.47
C GLN A 140 -2.35 0.81 -20.59
N ILE A 141 -3.07 -0.28 -20.86
CA ILE A 141 -2.88 -1.56 -20.17
C ILE A 141 -2.17 -2.49 -21.13
N GLU A 142 -0.95 -2.86 -20.80
CA GLU A 142 -0.11 -3.69 -21.65
C GLU A 142 0.68 -4.70 -20.79
N LYS A 143 0.67 -5.98 -21.21
CA LYS A 143 1.40 -7.07 -20.55
C LYS A 143 1.17 -7.14 -19.04
N GLY A 144 -0.08 -6.89 -18.59
CA GLY A 144 -0.45 -6.92 -17.17
C GLY A 144 0.00 -5.69 -16.37
N TYR A 145 0.43 -4.61 -17.02
CA TYR A 145 0.80 -3.34 -16.39
C TYR A 145 -0.12 -2.21 -16.81
N VAL A 146 -0.47 -1.37 -15.87
CA VAL A 146 -1.07 -0.06 -16.08
C VAL A 146 0.07 0.94 -16.32
N ASN A 147 0.24 1.37 -17.56
CA ASN A 147 1.12 2.45 -17.95
C ASN A 147 0.31 3.74 -17.99
N ALA A 148 0.68 4.72 -17.20
CA ALA A 148 -0.07 5.96 -17.08
C ALA A 148 0.87 7.18 -17.19
N LYS A 149 0.41 8.22 -17.91
CA LYS A 149 1.15 9.46 -18.17
C LYS A 149 0.19 10.65 -18.06
N ALA A 150 0.55 11.61 -17.19
CA ALA A 150 -0.13 12.90 -17.04
C ALA A 150 0.56 13.98 -17.86
#